data_2009ce92137ed3566572381c80173d6f
#
_entry.id   2009ce92137ed3566572381c80173d6f
#
_cell.length_a   1.000
_cell.length_b   1.000
_cell.length_c   1.000
_cell.angle_alpha   90.00
_cell.angle_beta   90.00
_cell.angle_gamma   90.00
#
_symmetry.space_group_name_H-M   'P 1'
#
loop_
_entity.id
_entity.type
_entity.pdbx_description
1 polymer ?
#
loop_
_entity_poly.entity_id
_entity_poly.type
_entity_poly.pdbx_seq_one_letter_code
_entity_poly.pdbx_strand_id
1 'polypeptide(L)'
;MSLIQSSQVFTCTDGKQFSDMASAEAHQVMLENAAGVEKVASSFANVAVAPNAKVAGLSGRTRVFNMNVASQVLSFLISQGVLTAADLEAFEAIEPSEELAARLKADAEEAEKKAAQKKAKADTEGQGEGTGEGDSKPEVDEDLFGE
;
A
#
# COMPACT_ATOMS: atom_id res chain seq x y z
N MET A 1 -8.06 46.87 2.94
CA MET A 1 -8.92 46.20 1.93
C MET A 1 -8.78 44.70 2.08
N SER A 2 -9.83 44.04 2.49
CA SER A 2 -9.84 42.56 2.56
C SER A 2 -10.03 41.99 1.16
N LEU A 3 -9.00 41.29 0.65
CA LEU A 3 -9.12 40.50 -0.57
C LEU A 3 -9.82 39.18 -0.20
N ILE A 4 -11.08 39.06 -0.61
CA ILE A 4 -11.79 37.81 -0.51
C ILE A 4 -11.31 36.95 -1.69
N GLN A 5 -10.47 35.95 -1.42
CA GLN A 5 -10.13 34.91 -2.41
C GLN A 5 -11.15 33.82 -2.31
N SER A 6 -11.92 33.58 -3.38
CA SER A 6 -12.73 32.40 -3.54
C SER A 6 -11.83 31.27 -4.06
N SER A 7 -11.65 30.18 -3.30
CA SER A 7 -11.02 28.96 -3.78
C SER A 7 -12.11 27.99 -4.20
N GLN A 8 -12.05 27.50 -5.44
CA GLN A 8 -12.86 26.36 -5.87
C GLN A 8 -12.19 25.07 -5.37
N VAL A 9 -12.99 24.18 -4.79
CA VAL A 9 -12.52 22.88 -4.32
C VAL A 9 -13.38 21.82 -5.03
N PHE A 10 -12.71 20.88 -5.66
CA PHE A 10 -13.32 19.74 -6.36
C PHE A 10 -13.22 18.52 -5.46
N THR A 11 -14.35 17.90 -5.15
CA THR A 11 -14.41 16.74 -4.27
C THR A 11 -14.72 15.47 -5.07
N CYS A 12 -13.85 14.46 -4.98
CA CYS A 12 -14.04 13.16 -5.62
C CYS A 12 -14.96 12.25 -4.77
N THR A 13 -15.38 11.13 -5.35
CA THR A 13 -16.28 10.17 -4.70
C THR A 13 -15.75 9.54 -3.41
N ASP A 14 -14.42 9.50 -3.24
CA ASP A 14 -13.74 9.04 -2.02
C ASP A 14 -13.61 10.13 -0.94
N GLY A 15 -14.13 11.35 -1.20
CA GLY A 15 -14.05 12.50 -0.31
C GLY A 15 -12.76 13.30 -0.40
N LYS A 16 -11.80 12.93 -1.22
CA LYS A 16 -10.59 13.74 -1.45
C LYS A 16 -10.91 15.02 -2.19
N GLN A 17 -10.21 16.06 -1.80
CA GLN A 17 -10.40 17.41 -2.31
C GLN A 17 -9.16 17.89 -3.08
N PHE A 18 -9.39 18.53 -4.21
CA PHE A 18 -8.37 19.07 -5.09
C PHE A 18 -8.64 20.55 -5.36
N SER A 19 -7.57 21.31 -5.52
CA SER A 19 -7.66 22.74 -5.87
C SER A 19 -7.81 23.01 -7.36
N ASP A 20 -7.61 21.99 -8.19
CA ASP A 20 -7.77 22.06 -9.64
C ASP A 20 -8.61 20.89 -10.17
N MET A 21 -9.36 21.16 -11.23
CA MET A 21 -10.29 20.21 -11.82
C MET A 21 -9.56 19.04 -12.51
N ALA A 22 -8.43 19.29 -13.15
CA ALA A 22 -7.71 18.24 -13.88
C ALA A 22 -7.16 17.16 -12.94
N SER A 23 -6.66 17.56 -11.77
CA SER A 23 -6.22 16.60 -10.73
C SER A 23 -7.38 15.82 -10.14
N ALA A 24 -8.53 16.47 -9.94
CA ALA A 24 -9.74 15.80 -9.46
C ALA A 24 -10.27 14.78 -10.47
N GLU A 25 -10.34 15.15 -11.74
CA GLU A 25 -10.77 14.25 -12.82
C GLU A 25 -9.82 13.06 -12.97
N ALA A 26 -8.51 13.29 -12.97
CA ALA A 26 -7.51 12.23 -13.04
C ALA A 26 -7.64 11.25 -11.87
N HIS A 27 -7.85 11.78 -10.65
CA HIS A 27 -8.07 10.94 -9.47
C HIS A 27 -9.38 10.15 -9.55
N GLN A 28 -10.46 10.78 -9.99
CA GLN A 28 -11.76 10.13 -10.16
C GLN A 28 -11.70 8.99 -11.19
N VAL A 29 -11.06 9.22 -12.34
CA VAL A 29 -10.84 8.19 -13.35
C VAL A 29 -10.05 7.00 -12.80
N MET A 30 -9.06 7.25 -11.95
CA MET A 30 -8.31 6.18 -11.28
C MET A 30 -9.18 5.38 -10.30
N LEU A 31 -10.04 6.03 -9.55
CA LEU A 31 -10.98 5.35 -8.65
C LEU A 31 -11.95 4.45 -9.41
N GLU A 32 -12.50 4.95 -10.50
CA GLU A 32 -13.44 4.20 -11.36
C GLU A 32 -12.81 2.98 -12.01
N ASN A 33 -11.52 3.04 -12.32
CA ASN A 33 -10.79 1.95 -12.96
C ASN A 33 -9.98 1.08 -11.97
N ALA A 34 -10.06 1.33 -10.67
CA ALA A 34 -9.21 0.70 -9.66
C ALA A 34 -9.26 -0.84 -9.72
N ALA A 35 -10.44 -1.42 -9.85
CA ALA A 35 -10.61 -2.88 -9.94
C ALA A 35 -9.97 -3.48 -11.20
N GLY A 36 -10.10 -2.80 -12.34
CA GLY A 36 -9.47 -3.22 -13.59
C GLY A 36 -7.95 -3.12 -13.53
N VAL A 37 -7.43 -2.03 -12.96
CA VAL A 37 -6.00 -1.82 -12.75
C VAL A 37 -5.42 -2.89 -11.81
N GLU A 38 -6.11 -3.20 -10.72
CA GLU A 38 -5.70 -4.24 -9.78
C GLU A 38 -5.68 -5.63 -10.44
N LYS A 39 -6.70 -5.96 -11.23
CA LYS A 39 -6.78 -7.22 -11.98
C LYS A 39 -5.58 -7.41 -12.92
N VAL A 40 -5.23 -6.39 -13.71
CA VAL A 40 -4.09 -6.43 -14.64
C VAL A 40 -2.77 -6.45 -13.88
N ALA A 41 -2.61 -5.62 -12.84
CA ALA A 41 -1.39 -5.54 -12.05
C ALA A 41 -1.10 -6.84 -11.29
N SER A 42 -2.13 -7.49 -10.73
CA SER A 42 -1.98 -8.79 -10.08
C SER A 42 -1.63 -9.88 -11.07
N SER A 43 -2.24 -9.89 -12.25
CA SER A 43 -1.91 -10.81 -13.34
C SER A 43 -0.46 -10.66 -13.79
N PHE A 44 0.00 -9.42 -13.96
CA PHE A 44 1.42 -9.15 -14.24
C PHE A 44 2.33 -9.71 -13.15
N ALA A 45 2.00 -9.46 -11.89
CA ALA A 45 2.79 -9.95 -10.77
C ALA A 45 2.77 -11.50 -10.64
N ASN A 46 1.76 -12.18 -11.17
CA ASN A 46 1.69 -13.64 -11.20
C ASN A 46 2.69 -14.25 -12.19
N VAL A 47 3.01 -13.54 -13.28
CA VAL A 47 3.92 -14.02 -14.33
C VAL A 47 5.30 -13.37 -14.30
N ALA A 48 5.46 -12.22 -13.63
CA ALA A 48 6.73 -11.53 -13.54
C ALA A 48 7.74 -12.36 -12.72
N VAL A 49 8.88 -12.63 -13.33
CA VAL A 49 9.97 -13.38 -12.70
C VAL A 49 10.90 -12.41 -11.99
N ALA A 50 11.07 -12.58 -10.68
CA ALA A 50 12.11 -11.87 -9.95
C ALA A 50 13.48 -12.45 -10.30
N PRO A 51 14.54 -11.63 -10.38
CA PRO A 51 15.91 -12.15 -10.47
C PRO A 51 16.16 -13.16 -9.35
N ASN A 52 16.67 -14.32 -9.69
CA ASN A 52 16.94 -15.44 -8.76
C ASN A 52 15.70 -16.16 -8.18
N ALA A 53 14.49 -15.84 -8.62
CA ALA A 53 13.31 -16.62 -8.25
C ALA A 53 13.22 -17.90 -9.10
N LYS A 54 12.96 -19.02 -8.44
CA LYS A 54 12.73 -20.31 -9.12
C LYS A 54 11.34 -20.39 -9.76
N VAL A 55 10.40 -19.65 -9.21
CA VAL A 55 9.01 -19.61 -9.67
C VAL A 55 8.59 -18.16 -9.84
N ALA A 56 7.86 -17.87 -10.92
CA ALA A 56 7.34 -16.54 -11.21
C ALA A 56 6.51 -15.98 -10.04
N GLY A 57 6.73 -14.74 -9.70
CA GLY A 57 5.98 -14.03 -8.67
C GLY A 57 6.23 -14.48 -7.21
N LEU A 58 7.15 -15.38 -6.96
CA LEU A 58 7.32 -16.01 -5.63
C LEU A 58 8.01 -15.12 -4.59
N SER A 59 8.74 -14.08 -5.01
CA SER A 59 9.35 -13.12 -4.09
C SER A 59 8.30 -12.10 -3.61
N GLY A 60 7.90 -12.16 -2.34
CA GLY A 60 6.87 -11.29 -1.77
C GLY A 60 7.14 -9.80 -1.96
N ARG A 61 8.36 -9.34 -1.71
CA ARG A 61 8.74 -7.94 -1.94
C ARG A 61 8.69 -7.55 -3.42
N THR A 62 9.23 -8.40 -4.27
CA THR A 62 9.24 -8.16 -5.72
C THR A 62 7.83 -8.20 -6.28
N ARG A 63 6.96 -9.09 -5.77
CA ARG A 63 5.56 -9.14 -6.17
C ARG A 63 4.84 -7.83 -5.87
N VAL A 64 4.94 -7.32 -4.64
CA VAL A 64 4.33 -6.04 -4.25
C VAL A 64 4.90 -4.88 -5.07
N PHE A 65 6.21 -4.86 -5.28
CA PHE A 65 6.86 -3.86 -6.11
C PHE A 65 6.34 -3.90 -7.55
N ASN A 66 6.26 -5.08 -8.16
CA ASN A 66 5.76 -5.25 -9.53
C ASN A 66 4.29 -4.84 -9.65
N MET A 67 3.45 -5.18 -8.69
CA MET A 67 2.05 -4.72 -8.65
C MET A 67 1.96 -3.20 -8.60
N ASN A 68 2.75 -2.56 -7.74
CA ASN A 68 2.74 -1.10 -7.60
C ASN A 68 3.23 -0.41 -8.88
N VAL A 69 4.31 -0.90 -9.49
CA VAL A 69 4.83 -0.36 -10.75
C VAL A 69 3.81 -0.54 -11.88
N ALA A 70 3.23 -1.74 -12.01
CA ALA A 70 2.20 -2.00 -13.02
C ALA A 70 0.99 -1.08 -12.82
N SER A 71 0.51 -0.92 -11.58
CA SER A 71 -0.61 -0.01 -11.27
C SER A 71 -0.30 1.44 -11.64
N GLN A 72 0.91 1.92 -11.39
CA GLN A 72 1.33 3.28 -11.76
C GLN A 72 1.38 3.46 -13.27
N VAL A 73 1.95 2.49 -14.00
CA VAL A 73 2.02 2.53 -15.47
C VAL A 73 0.61 2.49 -16.07
N LEU A 74 -0.25 1.60 -15.61
CA LEU A 74 -1.64 1.51 -16.08
C LEU A 74 -2.40 2.80 -15.82
N SER A 75 -2.28 3.36 -14.62
CA SER A 75 -2.90 4.63 -14.25
C SER A 75 -2.41 5.78 -15.14
N PHE A 76 -1.12 5.81 -15.45
CA PHE A 76 -0.56 6.78 -16.40
C PHE A 76 -1.16 6.59 -17.80
N LEU A 77 -1.23 5.37 -18.32
CA LEU A 77 -1.79 5.09 -19.66
C LEU A 77 -3.28 5.45 -19.75
N ILE A 78 -4.04 5.23 -18.66
CA ILE A 78 -5.44 5.64 -18.59
C ILE A 78 -5.55 7.18 -18.60
N SER A 79 -4.72 7.87 -17.83
CA SER A 79 -4.71 9.34 -17.80
C SER A 79 -4.34 9.99 -19.15
N GLN A 80 -3.55 9.27 -19.95
CA GLN A 80 -3.19 9.70 -21.31
C GLN A 80 -4.22 9.28 -22.37
N GLY A 81 -5.30 8.59 -21.98
CA GLY A 81 -6.30 8.08 -22.92
C GLY A 81 -5.82 6.95 -23.84
N VAL A 82 -4.69 6.31 -23.50
CA VAL A 82 -4.14 5.17 -24.25
C VAL A 82 -4.87 3.88 -23.90
N LEU A 83 -5.29 3.74 -22.64
CA LEU A 83 -6.11 2.64 -22.15
C LEU A 83 -7.47 3.15 -21.69
N THR A 84 -8.49 2.36 -21.94
CA THR A 84 -9.87 2.64 -21.52
C THR A 84 -10.35 1.61 -20.51
N ALA A 85 -11.46 1.90 -19.82
CA ALA A 85 -12.13 0.94 -18.94
C ALA A 85 -12.48 -0.36 -19.68
N ALA A 86 -12.91 -0.27 -20.93
CA ALA A 86 -13.25 -1.43 -21.75
C ALA A 86 -12.05 -2.35 -22.02
N ASP A 87 -10.85 -1.78 -22.21
CA ASP A 87 -9.62 -2.57 -22.37
C ASP A 87 -9.27 -3.34 -21.10
N LEU A 88 -9.46 -2.73 -19.93
CA LEU A 88 -9.24 -3.38 -18.64
C LEU A 88 -10.28 -4.47 -18.35
N GLU A 89 -11.53 -4.26 -18.75
CA GLU A 89 -12.60 -5.25 -18.62
C GLU A 89 -12.36 -6.46 -19.54
N ALA A 90 -11.94 -6.21 -20.79
CA ALA A 90 -11.66 -7.24 -21.78
C ALA A 90 -10.42 -8.09 -21.44
N PHE A 91 -9.54 -7.60 -20.55
CA PHE A 91 -8.36 -8.34 -20.13
C PHE A 91 -8.75 -9.60 -19.34
N GLU A 92 -8.28 -10.76 -19.75
CA GLU A 92 -8.45 -12.01 -19.01
C GLU A 92 -7.40 -12.08 -17.88
N ALA A 93 -7.89 -12.28 -16.64
CA ALA A 93 -7.01 -12.40 -15.49
C ALA A 93 -6.14 -13.65 -15.61
N ILE A 94 -4.84 -13.49 -15.33
CA ILE A 94 -3.89 -14.60 -15.31
C ILE A 94 -3.80 -15.11 -13.87
N GLU A 95 -4.25 -16.32 -13.66
CA GLU A 95 -4.21 -16.98 -12.36
C GLU A 95 -2.76 -17.32 -11.96
N PRO A 96 -2.45 -17.29 -10.66
CA PRO A 96 -1.15 -17.71 -10.18
C PRO A 96 -0.92 -19.20 -10.42
N SER A 97 0.32 -19.62 -10.65
CA SER A 97 0.68 -21.04 -10.68
C SER A 97 0.30 -21.73 -9.37
N GLU A 98 0.11 -23.06 -9.40
CA GLU A 98 -0.23 -23.84 -8.20
C GLU A 98 0.77 -23.63 -7.06
N GLU A 99 2.07 -23.57 -7.38
CA GLU A 99 3.13 -23.31 -6.39
C GLU A 99 3.03 -21.90 -5.80
N LEU A 100 2.75 -20.89 -6.65
CA LEU A 100 2.57 -19.53 -6.20
C LEU A 100 1.31 -19.39 -5.34
N ALA A 101 0.21 -20.01 -5.75
CA ALA A 101 -1.05 -19.99 -5.00
C ALA A 101 -0.89 -20.65 -3.60
N ALA A 102 -0.21 -21.79 -3.53
CA ALA A 102 0.09 -22.45 -2.27
C ALA A 102 0.96 -21.56 -1.35
N ARG A 103 1.96 -20.90 -1.91
CA ARG A 103 2.82 -19.97 -1.16
C ARG A 103 2.07 -18.75 -0.66
N LEU A 104 1.26 -18.13 -1.49
CA LEU A 104 0.46 -16.96 -1.09
C LEU A 104 -0.52 -17.31 0.03
N LYS A 105 -1.11 -18.50 -0.01
CA LYS A 105 -1.98 -19.01 1.05
C LYS A 105 -1.21 -19.21 2.36
N ALA A 106 -0.04 -19.84 2.31
CA ALA A 106 0.80 -20.05 3.48
C ALA A 106 1.26 -18.72 4.11
N ASP A 107 1.67 -17.75 3.27
CA ASP A 107 2.09 -16.42 3.72
C ASP A 107 0.92 -15.64 4.37
N ALA A 108 -0.31 -15.79 3.86
CA ALA A 108 -1.51 -15.19 4.44
C ALA A 108 -1.83 -15.79 5.82
N GLU A 109 -1.79 -17.11 5.94
CA GLU A 109 -2.02 -17.81 7.22
C GLU A 109 -0.96 -17.44 8.27
N GLU A 110 0.30 -17.26 7.87
CA GLU A 110 1.37 -16.83 8.76
C GLU A 110 1.17 -15.36 9.21
N ALA A 111 0.72 -14.49 8.30
CA ALA A 111 0.41 -13.10 8.61
C ALA A 111 -0.76 -12.99 9.61
N GLU A 112 -1.81 -13.78 9.44
CA GLU A 112 -2.94 -13.83 10.38
C GLU A 112 -2.51 -14.32 11.77
N LYS A 113 -1.67 -15.36 11.85
CA LYS A 113 -1.12 -15.85 13.12
C LYS A 113 -0.28 -14.80 13.83
N LYS A 114 0.55 -14.06 13.09
CA LYS A 114 1.36 -12.96 13.64
C LYS A 114 0.48 -11.79 14.12
N ALA A 115 -0.58 -11.47 13.38
CA ALA A 115 -1.52 -10.43 13.78
C ALA A 115 -2.30 -10.80 15.06
N ALA A 116 -2.75 -12.06 15.16
CA ALA A 116 -3.42 -12.58 16.35
C ALA A 116 -2.50 -12.58 17.59
N GLN A 117 -1.24 -12.99 17.44
CA GLN A 117 -0.26 -12.95 18.51
C GLN A 117 0.06 -11.52 18.98
N LYS A 118 0.10 -10.55 18.05
CA LYS A 118 0.33 -9.15 18.38
C LYS A 118 -0.84 -8.53 19.15
N LYS A 119 -2.08 -8.90 18.79
CA LYS A 119 -3.28 -8.52 19.54
C LYS A 119 -3.28 -9.11 20.95
N ALA A 120 -2.98 -10.40 21.09
CA ALA A 120 -2.94 -11.06 22.39
C ALA A 120 -1.87 -10.47 23.33
N LYS A 121 -0.73 -10.00 22.80
CA LYS A 121 0.29 -9.29 23.60
C LYS A 121 -0.15 -7.88 24.01
N ALA A 122 -0.86 -7.16 23.17
CA ALA A 122 -1.35 -5.82 23.48
C ALA A 122 -2.42 -5.85 24.59
N ASP A 123 -3.26 -6.89 24.63
CA ASP A 123 -4.28 -7.05 25.67
C ASP A 123 -3.69 -7.47 27.03
N THR A 124 -2.46 -8.00 27.06
CA THR A 124 -1.82 -8.46 28.31
C THR A 124 -1.00 -7.33 28.98
N GLU A 125 -0.59 -6.31 28.25
CA GLU A 125 0.14 -5.15 28.81
C GLU A 125 -0.77 -4.03 29.34
N GLY A 126 -2.08 -4.16 29.20
CA GLY A 126 -3.08 -3.19 29.68
C GLY A 126 -3.59 -3.40 31.11
N GLN A 127 -3.14 -4.42 31.85
CA GLN A 127 -3.51 -4.66 33.25
C GLN A 127 -2.27 -4.73 34.13
N GLY A 128 -1.77 -3.58 34.49
CA GLY A 128 -0.72 -3.42 35.52
C GLY A 128 -0.85 -2.06 36.15
N GLU A 129 -1.90 -1.86 36.96
CA GLU A 129 -1.88 -0.87 38.05
C GLU A 129 -0.86 -1.32 39.08
N GLY A 130 0.02 -0.43 39.47
CA GLY A 130 0.95 -0.68 40.55
C GLY A 130 1.87 0.51 40.79
N THR A 131 1.36 1.48 41.57
CA THR A 131 2.07 2.38 42.46
C THR A 131 3.51 2.01 42.80
N GLY A 132 4.43 2.97 42.61
CA GLY A 132 5.80 2.90 43.10
C GLY A 132 6.52 4.22 42.88
N GLU A 133 6.43 5.13 43.84
CA GLU A 133 7.35 6.25 44.02
C GLU A 133 8.78 5.73 44.12
N GLY A 134 9.69 6.31 43.35
CA GLY A 134 11.12 6.02 43.40
C GLY A 134 11.91 7.10 42.67
N ASP A 135 12.18 8.17 43.43
CA ASP A 135 13.18 9.19 43.21
C ASP A 135 14.52 8.58 42.77
N SER A 136 15.03 8.94 41.58
CA SER A 136 16.43 8.79 41.21
C SER A 136 16.81 9.74 40.06
N LYS A 137 17.50 10.76 40.44
CA LYS A 137 18.28 11.76 39.77
C LYS A 137 19.08 11.22 38.57
N PRO A 138 19.09 11.87 37.38
CA PRO A 138 20.02 11.51 36.31
C PRO A 138 21.41 12.09 36.60
N GLU A 139 22.38 11.22 36.70
CA GLU A 139 23.79 11.57 36.58
C GLU A 139 24.11 11.83 35.10
N VAL A 140 24.57 13.05 34.85
CA VAL A 140 25.16 13.49 33.58
C VAL A 140 26.61 12.98 33.59
N ASP A 141 26.90 12.02 32.72
CA ASP A 141 28.29 11.75 32.31
C ASP A 141 28.64 12.67 31.13
N GLU A 142 29.29 13.79 31.47
CA GLU A 142 30.18 14.50 30.59
C GLU A 142 31.49 13.70 30.48
N ASP A 143 31.74 13.16 29.30
CA ASP A 143 33.12 13.00 28.77
C ASP A 143 33.06 12.17 27.48
N LEU A 144 33.08 12.82 26.34
CA LEU A 144 33.57 12.25 25.08
C LEU A 144 33.76 13.35 24.00
N PHE A 145 34.61 14.34 24.35
CA PHE A 145 35.37 15.09 23.35
C PHE A 145 36.79 15.25 23.85
N GLY A 146 37.69 14.44 23.32
CA GLY A 146 39.12 14.50 23.52
C GLY A 146 39.81 13.89 22.35
N GLU A 147 40.34 14.79 21.50
CA GLU A 147 41.40 14.66 20.50
C GLU A 147 41.23 13.68 19.35
#